data_3d9e660054300a0eb793d99656cbab75
#
_entry.id   3d9e660054300a0eb793d99656cbab75
#
_cell.length_a   1.000
_cell.length_b   1.000
_cell.length_c   1.000
_cell.angle_alpha   90.00
_cell.angle_beta   90.00
_cell.angle_gamma   90.00
#
_symmetry.space_group_name_H-M   'P 1'
#
loop_
_entity.id
_entity.type
_entity.pdbx_description
1 polymer ?
#
loop_
_entity_poly.entity_id
_entity_poly.type
_entity_poly.pdbx_seq_one_letter_code
_entity_poly.pdbx_strand_id
1 'polypeptide(L)'
;MASVIETLHLSDEVQFGRDCEATQIPSGVRIVVPKGTPAYVGQTLGGNVTLQISTLGLVQVAGRNLDALLKDGVPVAQAAATSSADDQKPQGPADEKALWEAMKQCYDPEIPCNVVDLGLIYDVKATPLPSSRSRVDVKMTLTAMGCGMGPAIAAQVRDRLLDVPGVEEANVDIVWDPPWNQTMITDDGKKRLGLW
;
A
#
# COMPACT_ATOMS: atom_id res chain seq x y z
N MET A 1 -21.36 -4.38 -0.94
CA MET A 1 -20.56 -5.60 -1.14
C MET A 1 -19.58 -5.66 0.01
N ALA A 2 -19.66 -6.67 0.86
CA ALA A 2 -18.74 -6.84 1.98
C ALA A 2 -17.31 -6.97 1.42
N SER A 3 -16.35 -6.27 2.03
CA SER A 3 -14.95 -6.33 1.63
C SER A 3 -14.43 -7.75 1.87
N VAL A 4 -13.83 -8.38 0.88
CA VAL A 4 -13.32 -9.77 0.93
C VAL A 4 -12.29 -9.97 2.06
N ILE A 5 -11.73 -8.87 2.57
CA ILE A 5 -10.76 -8.84 3.69
C ILE A 5 -11.42 -9.15 5.03
N GLU A 6 -12.76 -9.02 5.15
CA GLU A 6 -13.49 -9.33 6.39
C GLU A 6 -13.50 -10.83 6.77
N THR A 7 -13.04 -11.70 5.87
CA THR A 7 -12.93 -13.15 6.13
C THR A 7 -11.60 -13.59 6.73
N LEU A 8 -10.59 -12.69 6.77
CA LEU A 8 -9.30 -12.95 7.38
C LEU A 8 -9.24 -12.40 8.81
N HIS A 9 -8.99 -13.29 9.75
CA HIS A 9 -8.76 -12.95 11.15
C HIS A 9 -7.27 -13.01 11.50
N LEU A 10 -6.89 -12.30 12.57
CA LEU A 10 -5.55 -12.38 13.12
C LEU A 10 -5.21 -13.83 13.46
N SER A 11 -4.00 -14.24 13.11
CA SER A 11 -3.47 -15.60 13.30
C SER A 11 -4.08 -16.69 12.41
N ASP A 12 -4.95 -16.34 11.44
CA ASP A 12 -5.38 -17.31 10.44
C ASP A 12 -4.17 -17.84 9.66
N GLU A 13 -4.15 -19.13 9.46
CA GLU A 13 -3.17 -19.79 8.59
C GLU A 13 -3.63 -19.66 7.13
N VAL A 14 -2.72 -19.20 6.29
CA VAL A 14 -2.93 -19.07 4.83
C VAL A 14 -1.74 -19.66 4.09
N GLN A 15 -1.94 -20.02 2.83
CA GLN A 15 -0.88 -20.53 1.97
C GLN A 15 -0.86 -19.79 0.65
N PHE A 16 0.32 -19.58 0.08
CA PHE A 16 0.42 -19.00 -1.26
C PHE A 16 0.05 -20.01 -2.33
N GLY A 17 -1.01 -19.75 -3.08
CA GLY A 17 -1.52 -20.59 -4.19
C GLY A 17 -0.75 -20.42 -5.49
N ARG A 18 -0.02 -19.32 -5.64
CA ARG A 18 0.87 -18.99 -6.76
C ARG A 18 2.05 -18.17 -6.24
N ASP A 19 3.09 -18.02 -7.07
CA ASP A 19 4.15 -17.04 -6.79
C ASP A 19 3.53 -15.64 -6.68
N CYS A 20 3.97 -14.89 -5.67
CA CYS A 20 3.35 -13.62 -5.33
C CYS A 20 4.39 -12.57 -4.97
N GLU A 21 4.31 -11.41 -5.60
CA GLU A 21 5.07 -10.24 -5.16
C GLU A 21 4.55 -9.75 -3.82
N ALA A 22 5.46 -9.53 -2.90
CA ALA A 22 5.19 -8.97 -1.58
C ALA A 22 6.30 -8.00 -1.17
N THR A 23 6.01 -7.14 -0.22
CA THR A 23 6.97 -6.18 0.34
C THR A 23 7.39 -6.63 1.72
N GLN A 24 8.69 -6.83 1.94
CA GLN A 24 9.23 -7.20 3.24
C GLN A 24 9.19 -6.01 4.21
N ILE A 25 8.76 -6.26 5.43
CA ILE A 25 8.68 -5.25 6.48
C ILE A 25 9.80 -5.52 7.51
N PRO A 26 10.51 -4.50 7.98
CA PRO A 26 10.34 -3.07 7.70
C PRO A 26 11.15 -2.53 6.52
N SER A 27 11.93 -3.39 5.84
CA SER A 27 12.92 -2.98 4.84
C SER A 27 12.32 -2.33 3.58
N GLY A 28 11.04 -2.56 3.27
CA GLY A 28 10.40 -2.10 2.04
C GLY A 28 10.90 -2.81 0.77
N VAL A 29 11.71 -3.86 0.90
CA VAL A 29 12.25 -4.62 -0.23
C VAL A 29 11.17 -5.47 -0.86
N ARG A 30 11.03 -5.41 -2.19
CA ARG A 30 10.17 -6.31 -2.93
C ARG A 30 10.80 -7.67 -3.05
N ILE A 31 10.02 -8.68 -2.74
CA ILE A 31 10.39 -10.08 -2.84
C ILE A 31 9.30 -10.86 -3.55
N VAL A 32 9.64 -11.99 -4.13
CA VAL A 32 8.66 -12.95 -4.63
C VAL A 32 8.56 -14.09 -3.62
N VAL A 33 7.37 -14.29 -3.08
CA VAL A 33 7.07 -15.40 -2.20
C VAL A 33 6.62 -16.58 -3.05
N PRO A 34 7.29 -17.75 -2.99
CA PRO A 34 6.96 -18.89 -3.80
C PRO A 34 5.59 -19.49 -3.45
N LYS A 35 4.94 -20.08 -4.47
CA LYS A 35 3.77 -20.94 -4.28
C LYS A 35 4.03 -22.01 -3.20
N GLY A 36 3.01 -22.28 -2.39
CA GLY A 36 3.07 -23.29 -1.34
C GLY A 36 3.65 -22.80 -0.02
N THR A 37 4.14 -21.56 0.04
CA THR A 37 4.68 -20.98 1.29
C THR A 37 3.55 -20.78 2.30
N PRO A 38 3.65 -21.38 3.52
CA PRO A 38 2.70 -21.13 4.59
C PRO A 38 2.97 -19.80 5.27
N ALA A 39 1.92 -19.12 5.71
CA ALA A 39 1.99 -17.84 6.40
C ALA A 39 0.84 -17.67 7.38
N TYR A 40 1.00 -16.78 8.36
CA TYR A 40 -0.03 -16.41 9.33
C TYR A 40 -0.43 -14.96 9.16
N VAL A 41 -1.72 -14.67 9.23
CA VAL A 41 -2.23 -13.30 9.12
C VAL A 41 -1.87 -12.53 10.38
N GLY A 42 -1.05 -11.48 10.22
CA GLY A 42 -0.65 -10.58 11.30
C GLY A 42 -1.52 -9.33 11.37
N GLN A 43 -1.91 -8.78 10.23
CA GLN A 43 -2.74 -7.55 10.18
C GLN A 43 -3.42 -7.41 8.82
N THR A 44 -4.62 -6.84 8.83
CA THR A 44 -5.34 -6.41 7.63
C THR A 44 -5.62 -4.92 7.74
N LEU A 45 -5.00 -4.10 6.88
CA LEU A 45 -5.16 -2.65 6.95
C LEU A 45 -5.06 -2.02 5.55
N GLY A 46 -5.95 -1.07 5.25
CA GLY A 46 -5.92 -0.34 3.98
C GLY A 46 -6.08 -1.24 2.74
N GLY A 47 -6.74 -2.39 2.87
CA GLY A 47 -6.90 -3.34 1.77
C GLY A 47 -5.67 -4.22 1.51
N ASN A 48 -4.60 -4.10 2.30
CA ASN A 48 -3.42 -4.96 2.26
C ASN A 48 -3.45 -5.96 3.42
N VAL A 49 -2.72 -7.05 3.28
CA VAL A 49 -2.57 -8.06 4.34
C VAL A 49 -1.09 -8.20 4.69
N THR A 50 -0.78 -8.03 5.97
CA THR A 50 0.54 -8.31 6.53
C THR A 50 0.56 -9.74 7.03
N LEU A 51 1.52 -10.51 6.57
CA LEU A 51 1.70 -11.92 6.86
C LEU A 51 3.02 -12.15 7.62
N GLN A 52 2.99 -13.05 8.57
CA GLN A 52 4.18 -13.62 9.20
C GLN A 52 4.59 -14.89 8.47
N ILE A 53 5.78 -14.90 7.89
CA ILE A 53 6.39 -16.07 7.25
C ILE A 53 7.63 -16.46 8.03
N SER A 54 7.75 -17.73 8.44
CA SER A 54 8.84 -18.20 9.32
C SER A 54 10.24 -17.93 8.76
N THR A 55 10.40 -17.99 7.44
CA THR A 55 11.71 -17.84 6.75
C THR A 55 11.99 -16.42 6.28
N LEU A 56 10.97 -15.57 6.13
CA LEU A 56 11.07 -14.23 5.53
C LEU A 56 10.72 -13.10 6.51
N GLY A 57 10.18 -13.43 7.68
CA GLY A 57 9.68 -12.47 8.66
C GLY A 57 8.31 -11.89 8.25
N LEU A 58 8.11 -10.61 8.49
CA LEU A 58 6.89 -9.91 8.12
C LEU A 58 6.93 -9.49 6.65
N VAL A 59 5.88 -9.84 5.92
CA VAL A 59 5.69 -9.42 4.53
C VAL A 59 4.30 -8.84 4.34
N GLN A 60 4.18 -7.82 3.51
CA GLN A 60 2.91 -7.21 3.14
C GLN A 60 2.54 -7.62 1.72
N VAL A 61 1.33 -8.17 1.56
CA VAL A 61 0.72 -8.51 0.28
C VAL A 61 -0.29 -7.42 -0.08
N ALA A 62 -0.14 -6.82 -1.24
CA ALA A 62 -1.05 -5.80 -1.74
C ALA A 62 -2.43 -6.39 -2.06
N GLY A 63 -3.48 -5.58 -1.93
CA GLY A 63 -4.87 -5.99 -2.16
C GLY A 63 -5.12 -6.66 -3.51
N ARG A 64 -4.45 -6.20 -4.56
CA ARG A 64 -4.50 -6.78 -5.91
C ARG A 64 -3.96 -8.21 -6.03
N ASN A 65 -3.18 -8.67 -5.05
CA ASN A 65 -2.54 -9.97 -5.02
C ASN A 65 -3.16 -10.93 -3.98
N LEU A 66 -4.29 -10.56 -3.38
CA LEU A 66 -4.96 -11.40 -2.36
C LEU A 66 -5.53 -12.70 -2.93
N ASP A 67 -5.74 -12.76 -4.25
CA ASP A 67 -6.06 -14.00 -4.98
C ASP A 67 -4.96 -15.07 -4.87
N ALA A 68 -3.72 -14.63 -4.60
CA ALA A 68 -2.60 -15.53 -4.36
C ALA A 68 -2.67 -16.23 -3.00
N LEU A 69 -3.48 -15.75 -2.07
CA LEU A 69 -3.61 -16.33 -0.73
C LEU A 69 -4.77 -17.31 -0.69
N LEU A 70 -4.52 -18.51 -0.20
CA LEU A 70 -5.50 -19.56 0.03
C LEU A 70 -5.71 -19.72 1.54
N LYS A 71 -6.96 -19.68 1.98
CA LYS A 71 -7.39 -20.11 3.32
C LYS A 71 -8.21 -21.39 3.14
N ASP A 72 -7.83 -22.47 3.81
CA ASP A 72 -8.48 -23.79 3.68
C ASP A 72 -8.58 -24.26 2.20
N GLY A 73 -7.58 -23.92 1.38
CA GLY A 73 -7.54 -24.25 -0.05
C GLY A 73 -8.43 -23.38 -0.96
N VAL A 74 -9.10 -22.37 -0.39
CA VAL A 74 -9.97 -21.45 -1.14
C VAL A 74 -9.27 -20.08 -1.26
N PRO A 75 -9.24 -19.45 -2.45
CA PRO A 75 -8.68 -18.12 -2.59
C PRO A 75 -9.38 -17.12 -1.68
N VAL A 76 -8.61 -16.33 -0.93
CA VAL A 76 -9.10 -15.30 0.00
C VAL A 76 -9.87 -14.20 -0.73
N ALA A 77 -9.47 -13.90 -1.96
CA ALA A 77 -10.22 -13.05 -2.87
C ALA A 77 -10.49 -13.84 -4.17
N GLN A 78 -11.68 -13.70 -4.74
CA GLN A 78 -11.82 -14.07 -6.14
C GLN A 78 -10.86 -13.18 -6.93
N ALA A 79 -10.04 -13.80 -7.80
CA ALA A 79 -9.18 -13.05 -8.68
C ALA A 79 -10.00 -11.92 -9.32
N ALA A 80 -9.79 -10.69 -8.85
CA ALA A 80 -10.08 -9.55 -9.68
C ALA A 80 -9.22 -9.83 -10.89
N ALA A 81 -9.86 -10.18 -12.01
CA ALA A 81 -9.24 -10.75 -13.19
C ALA A 81 -7.84 -10.13 -13.34
N THR A 82 -6.81 -10.93 -13.09
CA THR A 82 -5.45 -10.60 -13.48
C THR A 82 -5.41 -10.69 -15.01
N SER A 83 -6.11 -9.75 -15.64
CA SER A 83 -5.66 -9.30 -16.94
C SER A 83 -4.26 -8.76 -16.68
N SER A 84 -3.29 -9.27 -17.37
CA SER A 84 -2.04 -8.61 -17.67
C SER A 84 -2.34 -7.13 -17.87
N ALA A 85 -2.16 -6.34 -16.80
CA ALA A 85 -2.81 -5.03 -16.63
C ALA A 85 -2.03 -3.93 -17.34
N ASP A 86 -1.09 -4.28 -18.21
CA ASP A 86 -0.34 -3.29 -18.97
C ASP A 86 -1.09 -2.80 -20.22
N ASP A 87 -2.00 -3.63 -20.79
CA ASP A 87 -2.64 -3.27 -22.05
C ASP A 87 -4.05 -2.68 -21.93
N GLN A 88 -4.66 -2.60 -20.73
CA GLN A 88 -6.02 -2.11 -20.52
C GLN A 88 -6.19 -0.99 -19.48
N LYS A 89 -5.10 -0.41 -18.94
CA LYS A 89 -5.26 0.82 -18.17
C LYS A 89 -5.73 1.94 -19.11
N PRO A 90 -6.75 2.73 -18.70
CA PRO A 90 -7.21 3.86 -19.50
C PRO A 90 -6.03 4.71 -19.96
N GLN A 91 -5.89 4.92 -21.27
CA GLN A 91 -4.90 5.80 -21.83
C GLN A 91 -5.32 7.25 -21.53
N GLY A 92 -4.50 7.96 -20.79
CA GLY A 92 -4.72 9.32 -20.40
C GLY A 92 -3.86 9.71 -19.21
N PRO A 93 -3.70 11.00 -18.93
CA PRO A 93 -2.96 11.46 -17.75
C PRO A 93 -3.68 11.02 -16.47
N ALA A 94 -2.90 10.79 -15.42
CA ALA A 94 -3.43 10.46 -14.11
C ALA A 94 -4.29 11.63 -13.56
N ASP A 95 -5.46 11.29 -13.00
CA ASP A 95 -6.29 12.27 -12.32
C ASP A 95 -5.72 12.55 -10.92
N GLU A 96 -5.43 13.81 -10.64
CA GLU A 96 -4.86 14.25 -9.36
C GLU A 96 -5.73 13.84 -8.16
N LYS A 97 -7.04 13.94 -8.28
CA LYS A 97 -7.97 13.54 -7.24
C LYS A 97 -7.86 12.04 -6.94
N ALA A 98 -7.73 11.22 -7.99
CA ALA A 98 -7.56 9.77 -7.84
C ALA A 98 -6.23 9.42 -7.15
N LEU A 99 -5.16 10.20 -7.39
CA LEU A 99 -3.89 10.04 -6.68
C LEU A 99 -4.04 10.27 -5.17
N TRP A 100 -4.70 11.36 -4.78
CA TRP A 100 -4.96 11.67 -3.37
C TRP A 100 -5.82 10.60 -2.69
N GLU A 101 -6.89 10.12 -3.34
CA GLU A 101 -7.74 9.06 -2.80
C GLU A 101 -7.00 7.72 -2.68
N ALA A 102 -6.09 7.42 -3.60
CA ALA A 102 -5.25 6.23 -3.49
C ALA A 102 -4.30 6.32 -2.28
N MET A 103 -3.68 7.47 -2.05
CA MET A 103 -2.80 7.68 -0.89
C MET A 103 -3.54 7.67 0.44
N LYS A 104 -4.82 8.05 0.50
CA LYS A 104 -5.66 7.91 1.70
C LYS A 104 -5.90 6.46 2.12
N GLN A 105 -5.61 5.50 1.26
CA GLN A 105 -5.66 4.07 1.60
C GLN A 105 -4.36 3.55 2.23
N CYS A 106 -3.33 4.38 2.32
CA CYS A 106 -2.07 4.07 2.98
C CYS A 106 -2.11 4.53 4.44
N TYR A 107 -1.77 3.64 5.35
CA TYR A 107 -1.82 3.90 6.79
C TYR A 107 -0.45 3.73 7.42
N ASP A 108 -0.16 4.55 8.42
CA ASP A 108 0.93 4.28 9.34
C ASP A 108 0.54 3.07 10.20
N PRO A 109 1.39 2.04 10.36
CA PRO A 109 1.03 0.84 11.12
C PRO A 109 0.89 1.09 12.63
N GLU A 110 1.48 2.16 13.15
CA GLU A 110 1.44 2.52 14.57
C GLU A 110 0.32 3.52 14.89
N ILE A 111 -0.13 4.29 13.88
CA ILE A 111 -1.11 5.36 14.05
C ILE A 111 -2.35 5.02 13.20
N PRO A 112 -3.55 4.90 13.78
CA PRO A 112 -4.77 4.51 13.05
C PRO A 112 -5.32 5.65 12.19
N CYS A 113 -4.43 6.27 11.38
CA CYS A 113 -4.71 7.37 10.49
C CYS A 113 -3.94 7.20 9.18
N ASN A 114 -4.51 7.61 8.05
CA ASN A 114 -3.83 7.50 6.77
C ASN A 114 -2.76 8.59 6.61
N VAL A 115 -1.81 8.35 5.71
CA VAL A 115 -0.66 9.24 5.48
C VAL A 115 -1.05 10.64 5.01
N VAL A 116 -2.18 10.81 4.34
CA VAL A 116 -2.68 12.11 3.88
C VAL A 116 -3.24 12.90 5.06
N ASP A 117 -4.12 12.29 5.86
CA ASP A 117 -4.73 12.94 7.02
C ASP A 117 -3.71 13.21 8.14
N LEU A 118 -2.63 12.42 8.21
CA LEU A 118 -1.48 12.72 9.07
C LEU A 118 -0.63 13.89 8.58
N GLY A 119 -0.86 14.41 7.37
CA GLY A 119 -0.06 15.50 6.79
C GLY A 119 1.35 15.05 6.40
N LEU A 120 1.53 13.78 6.06
CA LEU A 120 2.84 13.24 5.67
C LEU A 120 3.17 13.47 4.20
N ILE A 121 2.20 13.80 3.36
CA ILE A 121 2.40 14.07 1.93
C ILE A 121 2.64 15.56 1.73
N TYR A 122 3.84 15.92 1.25
CA TYR A 122 4.25 17.31 1.07
C TYR A 122 4.06 17.81 -0.36
N ASP A 123 4.28 16.95 -1.35
CA ASP A 123 4.16 17.32 -2.75
C ASP A 123 3.77 16.11 -3.59
N VAL A 124 2.93 16.34 -4.60
CA VAL A 124 2.49 15.33 -5.57
C VAL A 124 2.56 15.95 -6.95
N LYS A 125 3.42 15.42 -7.80
CA LYS A 125 3.61 15.92 -9.16
C LYS A 125 3.38 14.81 -10.18
N ALA A 126 2.37 14.98 -11.02
CA ALA A 126 2.15 14.12 -12.17
C ALA A 126 2.78 14.74 -13.42
N THR A 127 3.70 14.01 -14.07
CA THR A 127 4.36 14.42 -15.28
C THR A 127 3.93 13.51 -16.43
N PRO A 128 3.36 14.06 -17.53
CA PRO A 128 2.97 13.26 -18.69
C PRO A 128 4.18 12.56 -19.34
N LEU A 129 3.99 11.31 -19.72
CA LEU A 129 4.95 10.50 -20.46
C LEU A 129 4.56 10.39 -21.95
N PRO A 130 5.51 10.03 -22.83
CA PRO A 130 5.22 9.82 -24.26
C PRO A 130 4.15 8.73 -24.53
N SER A 131 3.95 7.83 -23.57
CA SER A 131 2.90 6.77 -23.57
C SER A 131 1.49 7.30 -23.35
N SER A 132 1.29 8.62 -23.22
CA SER A 132 0.03 9.28 -22.79
C SER A 132 -0.39 8.96 -21.35
N ARG A 133 0.44 8.28 -20.58
CA ARG A 133 0.30 8.04 -19.14
C ARG A 133 1.16 9.02 -18.35
N SER A 134 1.16 8.93 -17.04
CA SER A 134 1.91 9.83 -16.16
C SER A 134 2.95 9.10 -15.31
N ARG A 135 4.07 9.77 -15.10
CA ARG A 135 4.95 9.51 -13.96
C ARG A 135 4.52 10.39 -12.79
N VAL A 136 4.38 9.79 -11.62
CA VAL A 136 3.99 10.48 -10.39
C VAL A 136 5.18 10.49 -9.44
N ASP A 137 5.64 11.69 -9.08
CA ASP A 137 6.69 11.92 -8.11
C ASP A 137 6.05 12.47 -6.83
N VAL A 138 6.24 11.81 -5.69
CA VAL A 138 5.68 12.19 -4.39
C VAL A 138 6.82 12.47 -3.42
N LYS A 139 6.71 13.58 -2.70
CA LYS A 139 7.55 13.87 -1.54
C LYS A 139 6.73 13.63 -0.28
N MET A 140 7.17 12.75 0.56
CA MET A 140 6.53 12.46 1.85
C MET A 140 7.53 12.54 3.00
N THR A 141 7.01 12.67 4.19
CA THR A 141 7.80 12.60 5.43
C THR A 141 7.26 11.53 6.36
N LEU A 142 7.84 11.40 7.53
CA LEU A 142 7.41 10.48 8.58
C LEU A 142 7.23 11.25 9.89
N THR A 143 6.45 10.69 10.80
CA THR A 143 6.20 11.29 12.12
C THR A 143 7.44 11.37 13.01
N ALA A 144 8.46 10.53 12.74
CA ALA A 144 9.72 10.54 13.47
C ALA A 144 10.89 10.19 12.54
N MET A 145 12.01 10.89 12.71
CA MET A 145 13.27 10.52 12.06
C MET A 145 13.76 9.19 12.61
N GLY A 146 14.16 8.28 11.70
CA GLY A 146 14.62 6.95 12.07
C GLY A 146 13.50 5.92 12.27
N CYS A 147 12.25 6.25 11.91
CA CYS A 147 11.18 5.24 11.83
C CYS A 147 11.57 4.11 10.88
N GLY A 148 11.79 2.91 11.43
CA GLY A 148 12.17 1.73 10.65
C GLY A 148 11.11 1.30 9.62
N MET A 149 9.86 1.79 9.76
CA MET A 149 8.75 1.51 8.85
C MET A 149 8.70 2.44 7.64
N GLY A 150 9.51 3.50 7.60
CA GLY A 150 9.51 4.50 6.53
C GLY A 150 9.58 3.90 5.13
N PRO A 151 10.56 3.03 4.83
CA PRO A 151 10.65 2.38 3.51
C PRO A 151 9.40 1.56 3.16
N ALA A 152 8.78 0.88 4.12
CA ALA A 152 7.57 0.09 3.90
C ALA A 152 6.35 0.98 3.59
N ILE A 153 6.21 2.11 4.30
CA ILE A 153 5.14 3.09 4.06
C ILE A 153 5.32 3.72 2.66
N ALA A 154 6.54 4.12 2.30
CA ALA A 154 6.83 4.68 0.97
C ALA A 154 6.55 3.65 -0.15
N ALA A 155 6.89 2.39 0.06
CA ALA A 155 6.58 1.31 -0.88
C ALA A 155 5.06 1.11 -1.02
N GLN A 156 4.30 1.16 0.09
CA GLN A 156 2.84 1.08 0.07
C GLN A 156 2.23 2.24 -0.72
N VAL A 157 2.67 3.47 -0.49
CA VAL A 157 2.22 4.65 -1.24
C VAL A 157 2.49 4.47 -2.73
N ARG A 158 3.71 4.06 -3.10
CA ARG A 158 4.08 3.79 -4.50
C ARG A 158 3.19 2.75 -5.15
N ASP A 159 2.94 1.65 -4.47
CA ASP A 159 2.12 0.57 -5.00
C ASP A 159 0.67 1.01 -5.23
N ARG A 160 0.11 1.80 -4.32
CA ARG A 160 -1.23 2.38 -4.49
C ARG A 160 -1.31 3.37 -5.64
N LEU A 161 -0.28 4.18 -5.84
CA LEU A 161 -0.22 5.11 -6.97
C LEU A 161 -0.15 4.36 -8.31
N LEU A 162 0.60 3.26 -8.39
CA LEU A 162 0.67 2.41 -9.58
C LEU A 162 -0.66 1.72 -9.90
N ASP A 163 -1.56 1.56 -8.93
CA ASP A 163 -2.90 1.02 -9.16
C ASP A 163 -3.86 2.07 -9.77
N VAL A 164 -3.51 3.38 -9.73
CA VAL A 164 -4.35 4.45 -10.28
C VAL A 164 -4.33 4.41 -11.81
N PRO A 165 -5.50 4.48 -12.48
CA PRO A 165 -5.57 4.60 -13.92
C PRO A 165 -4.76 5.80 -14.44
N GLY A 166 -3.99 5.60 -15.51
CA GLY A 166 -3.15 6.64 -16.09
C GLY A 166 -1.77 6.81 -15.44
N VAL A 167 -1.46 6.09 -14.37
CA VAL A 167 -0.10 6.06 -13.79
C VAL A 167 0.69 4.91 -14.40
N GLU A 168 1.88 5.21 -14.91
CA GLU A 168 2.85 4.25 -15.42
C GLU A 168 4.03 4.08 -14.47
N GLU A 169 4.53 5.19 -13.94
CA GLU A 169 5.64 5.21 -13.00
C GLU A 169 5.25 5.97 -11.74
N ALA A 170 5.73 5.53 -10.60
CA ALA A 170 5.58 6.22 -9.33
C ALA A 170 6.89 6.20 -8.54
N ASN A 171 7.34 7.37 -8.11
CA ASN A 171 8.48 7.56 -7.22
C ASN A 171 8.00 8.19 -5.92
N VAL A 172 8.52 7.72 -4.80
CA VAL A 172 8.19 8.26 -3.48
C VAL A 172 9.48 8.53 -2.74
N ASP A 173 9.76 9.81 -2.51
CA ASP A 173 10.95 10.28 -1.80
C ASP A 173 10.60 10.65 -0.37
N ILE A 174 11.36 10.14 0.59
CA ILE A 174 11.23 10.53 1.99
C ILE A 174 12.11 11.76 2.22
N VAL A 175 11.47 12.85 2.63
CA VAL A 175 12.13 14.14 2.92
C VAL A 175 11.94 14.51 4.39
N TRP A 176 12.88 15.27 4.95
CA TRP A 176 12.87 15.64 6.36
C TRP A 176 12.77 17.14 6.60
N ASP A 177 12.67 17.90 5.53
CA ASP A 177 12.52 19.35 5.54
C ASP A 177 11.29 19.76 4.75
N PRO A 178 10.35 20.48 5.37
CA PRO A 178 10.28 20.85 6.79
C PRO A 178 10.06 19.63 7.70
N PRO A 179 10.51 19.65 8.97
CA PRO A 179 10.24 18.56 9.90
C PRO A 179 8.74 18.48 10.21
N TRP A 180 8.20 17.26 10.22
CA TRP A 180 6.80 17.03 10.55
C TRP A 180 6.49 17.44 11.99
N ASN A 181 5.30 17.94 12.20
CA ASN A 181 4.74 18.22 13.52
C ASN A 181 3.21 18.01 13.51
N GLN A 182 2.63 17.89 14.70
CA GLN A 182 1.21 17.58 14.87
C GLN A 182 0.24 18.63 14.28
N THR A 183 0.72 19.86 14.02
CA THR A 183 -0.15 20.88 13.39
C THR A 183 -0.42 20.62 11.93
N MET A 184 0.37 19.74 11.29
CA MET A 184 0.19 19.29 9.91
C MET A 184 -0.94 18.26 9.74
N ILE A 185 -1.42 17.67 10.83
CA ILE A 185 -2.55 16.75 10.81
C ILE A 185 -3.80 17.51 10.38
N THR A 186 -4.51 16.98 9.39
CA THR A 186 -5.77 17.57 8.93
C THR A 186 -6.85 17.52 10.01
N ASP A 187 -7.91 18.31 9.88
CA ASP A 187 -9.01 18.29 10.83
C ASP A 187 -9.71 16.93 10.89
N ASP A 188 -9.77 16.20 9.77
CA ASP A 188 -10.30 14.83 9.73
C ASP A 188 -9.35 13.84 10.41
N GLY A 189 -8.04 14.03 10.26
CA GLY A 189 -7.03 13.28 11.00
C GLY A 189 -7.12 13.50 12.51
N LYS A 190 -7.26 14.77 12.94
CA LYS A 190 -7.47 15.12 14.36
C LYS A 190 -8.72 14.46 14.94
N LYS A 191 -9.82 14.48 14.19
CA LYS A 191 -11.07 13.82 14.56
C LYS A 191 -10.88 12.32 14.80
N ARG A 192 -10.21 11.65 13.86
CA ARG A 192 -9.94 10.20 13.96
C ARG A 192 -9.05 9.84 15.15
N LEU A 193 -8.10 10.73 15.48
CA LEU A 193 -7.15 10.53 16.56
C LEU A 193 -7.67 11.05 17.92
N GLY A 194 -8.84 11.68 17.97
CA GLY A 194 -9.39 12.27 19.21
C GLY A 194 -8.62 13.48 19.72
N LEU A 195 -7.93 14.19 18.84
CA LEU A 195 -7.14 15.41 19.13
C LEU A 195 -8.02 16.65 18.92
N TRP A 196 -8.81 17.03 19.92
CA TRP A 196 -9.67 18.25 19.94
C TRP A 196 -9.12 19.28 20.90
#